data_855e65763297ff11780d06cc25c281a3
#
_entry.id   855e65763297ff11780d06cc25c281a3
#
_cell.length_a   1.000
_cell.length_b   1.000
_cell.length_c   1.000
_cell.angle_alpha   90.00
_cell.angle_beta   90.00
_cell.angle_gamma   90.00
#
_symmetry.space_group_name_H-M   'P 1'
#
loop_
_entity.id
_entity.type
_entity.pdbx_description
1 polymer ?
#
loop_
_entity_poly.entity_id
_entity_poly.type
_entity_poly.pdbx_seq_one_letter_code
_entity_poly.pdbx_strand_id
1 'polypeptide(L)'
;VENGHLDFEAAKLFENFKLANDLFKNFLSITFDSFKNLLSGGYGLKDLSGPIGITEAITESLNSSTYSYLIMLSFIAVNIGVFNLLPIPALDGARALFCLIEAVFGRKIPVKIQEGIHNVGLTFLVGLIIVVTFKDIYGLIFL
;
A
#
# COMPACT_ATOMS: atom_id res chain seq x y z
N VAL A 1 -25.90 -38.32 4.31
CA VAL A 1 -24.52 -38.33 3.70
C VAL A 1 -24.26 -36.99 3.04
N GLU A 2 -25.25 -36.38 2.41
CA GLU A 2 -25.12 -35.09 1.69
C GLU A 2 -24.92 -33.87 2.63
N ASN A 3 -25.59 -33.85 3.76
CA ASN A 3 -25.49 -32.75 4.71
C ASN A 3 -24.11 -32.64 5.39
N GLY A 4 -23.47 -33.76 5.69
CA GLY A 4 -22.12 -33.76 6.30
C GLY A 4 -21.02 -33.25 5.39
N HIS A 5 -21.17 -33.38 4.06
CA HIS A 5 -20.23 -32.84 3.08
C HIS A 5 -20.35 -31.29 2.96
N LEU A 6 -21.59 -30.79 2.97
CA LEU A 6 -21.87 -29.35 2.94
C LEU A 6 -21.38 -28.67 4.20
N ASP A 7 -21.54 -29.29 5.37
CA ASP A 7 -21.06 -28.75 6.65
C ASP A 7 -19.52 -28.69 6.69
N PHE A 8 -18.84 -29.69 6.13
CA PHE A 8 -17.38 -29.72 6.04
C PHE A 8 -16.84 -28.62 5.10
N GLU A 9 -17.46 -28.44 3.94
CA GLU A 9 -17.09 -27.39 2.98
C GLU A 9 -17.33 -25.99 3.58
N ALA A 10 -18.46 -25.79 4.27
CA ALA A 10 -18.77 -24.53 4.94
C ALA A 10 -17.77 -24.22 6.07
N ALA A 11 -17.39 -25.21 6.87
CA ALA A 11 -16.38 -25.05 7.93
C ALA A 11 -15.03 -24.66 7.33
N LYS A 12 -14.60 -25.30 6.25
CA LYS A 12 -13.35 -24.99 5.55
C LYS A 12 -13.35 -23.60 4.93
N LEU A 13 -14.47 -23.18 4.34
CA LEU A 13 -14.62 -21.81 3.85
C LEU A 13 -14.51 -20.77 4.97
N PHE A 14 -15.10 -21.04 6.13
CA PHE A 14 -15.04 -20.15 7.29
C PHE A 14 -13.60 -20.06 7.85
N GLU A 15 -12.88 -21.17 7.93
CA GLU A 15 -11.47 -21.17 8.36
C GLU A 15 -10.59 -20.37 7.38
N ASN A 16 -10.77 -20.55 6.07
CA ASN A 16 -10.06 -19.80 5.05
C ASN A 16 -10.38 -18.31 5.12
N PHE A 17 -11.63 -17.93 5.36
CA PHE A 17 -12.02 -16.52 5.55
C PHE A 17 -11.39 -15.90 6.80
N LYS A 18 -11.35 -16.67 7.91
CA LYS A 18 -10.69 -16.23 9.13
C LYS A 18 -9.21 -16.00 8.92
N LEU A 19 -8.52 -16.95 8.25
CA LEU A 19 -7.11 -16.82 7.91
C LEU A 19 -6.85 -15.59 7.03
N ALA A 20 -7.65 -15.37 6.01
CA ALA A 20 -7.53 -14.20 5.14
C ALA A 20 -7.72 -12.88 5.90
N ASN A 21 -8.69 -12.83 6.83
CA ASN A 21 -8.91 -11.66 7.68
C ASN A 21 -7.74 -11.40 8.65
N ASP A 22 -7.15 -12.45 9.21
CA ASP A 22 -5.98 -12.32 10.09
C ASP A 22 -4.74 -11.85 9.30
N LEU A 23 -4.53 -12.37 8.10
CA LEU A 23 -3.48 -11.89 7.19
C LEU A 23 -3.69 -10.41 6.82
N PHE A 24 -4.91 -10.03 6.50
CA PHE A 24 -5.25 -8.64 6.19
C PHE A 24 -4.94 -7.69 7.36
N LYS A 25 -5.33 -8.07 8.59
CA LYS A 25 -5.02 -7.29 9.80
C LYS A 25 -3.52 -7.17 10.03
N ASN A 26 -2.77 -8.26 9.84
CA ASN A 26 -1.32 -8.25 9.96
C ASN A 26 -0.68 -7.32 8.92
N PHE A 27 -1.14 -7.34 7.67
CA PHE A 27 -0.65 -6.44 6.63
C PHE A 27 -0.95 -4.98 6.95
N LEU A 28 -2.15 -4.67 7.46
CA LEU A 28 -2.48 -3.33 7.95
C LEU A 28 -1.53 -2.89 9.07
N SER A 29 -1.31 -3.75 10.08
CA SER A 29 -0.42 -3.43 11.19
C SER A 29 1.00 -3.13 10.70
N ILE A 30 1.57 -4.00 9.87
CA ILE A 30 2.89 -3.82 9.29
C ILE A 30 2.97 -2.51 8.50
N THR A 31 1.95 -2.20 7.71
CA THR A 31 1.90 -0.97 6.91
C THR A 31 1.88 0.28 7.79
N PHE A 32 1.05 0.30 8.85
CA PHE A 32 0.99 1.42 9.78
C PHE A 32 2.27 1.57 10.60
N ASP A 33 2.88 0.47 11.06
CA ASP A 33 4.13 0.49 11.80
C ASP A 33 5.27 0.99 10.92
N SER A 34 5.32 0.57 9.66
CA SER A 34 6.29 1.05 8.67
C SER A 34 6.13 2.56 8.42
N PHE A 35 4.89 3.02 8.27
CA PHE A 35 4.60 4.44 8.09
C PHE A 35 4.98 5.27 9.32
N LYS A 36 4.67 4.78 10.52
CA LYS A 36 5.06 5.41 11.78
C LYS A 36 6.58 5.51 11.90
N ASN A 37 7.32 4.43 11.59
CA ASN A 37 8.77 4.42 11.62
C ASN A 37 9.38 5.37 10.59
N LEU A 38 8.79 5.48 9.40
CA LEU A 38 9.19 6.46 8.38
C LEU A 38 9.04 7.90 8.89
N LEU A 39 7.91 8.24 9.51
CA LEU A 39 7.64 9.57 10.05
C LEU A 39 8.50 9.90 11.27
N SER A 40 8.83 8.90 12.09
CA SER A 40 9.69 9.08 13.27
C SER A 40 11.19 9.12 12.95
N GLY A 41 11.57 8.97 11.67
CA GLY A 41 12.97 8.92 11.25
C GLY A 41 13.67 7.60 11.56
N GLY A 42 12.91 6.55 11.90
CA GLY A 42 13.44 5.20 12.13
C GLY A 42 13.91 4.52 10.84
N TYR A 43 13.38 4.92 9.69
CA TYR A 43 13.82 4.49 8.38
C TYR A 43 14.49 5.63 7.61
N GLY A 44 15.62 5.34 6.99
CA GLY A 44 16.30 6.24 6.07
C GLY A 44 15.93 5.96 4.60
N LEU A 45 16.44 6.80 3.69
CA LEU A 45 16.29 6.56 2.23
C LEU A 45 16.85 5.20 1.79
N LYS A 46 17.80 4.63 2.55
CA LYS A 46 18.39 3.32 2.27
C LYS A 46 17.41 2.17 2.46
N ASP A 47 16.46 2.34 3.36
CA ASP A 47 15.47 1.30 3.74
C ASP A 47 14.23 1.32 2.83
N LEU A 48 14.07 2.36 2.00
CA LEU A 48 12.99 2.46 1.02
C LEU A 48 13.32 1.60 -0.20
N SER A 49 12.45 0.65 -0.51
CA SER A 49 12.51 -0.09 -1.78
C SER A 49 11.77 0.68 -2.86
N GLY A 50 12.45 0.91 -3.97
CA GLY A 50 11.85 1.50 -5.17
C GLY A 50 11.28 0.45 -6.12
N PRO A 51 10.90 0.85 -7.34
CA PRO A 51 10.31 -0.04 -8.33
C PRO A 51 11.15 -1.29 -8.63
N ILE A 52 12.47 -1.16 -8.60
CA ILE A 52 13.39 -2.27 -8.88
C ILE A 52 13.40 -3.25 -7.69
N GLY A 53 13.55 -2.77 -6.46
CA GLY A 53 13.51 -3.62 -5.27
C GLY A 53 12.18 -4.33 -5.09
N ILE A 54 11.06 -3.69 -5.44
CA ILE A 54 9.73 -4.33 -5.45
C ILE A 54 9.70 -5.46 -6.49
N THR A 55 10.25 -5.24 -7.68
CA THR A 55 10.31 -6.25 -8.75
C THR A 55 11.14 -7.47 -8.32
N GLU A 56 12.27 -7.26 -7.64
CA GLU A 56 13.09 -8.33 -7.07
C GLU A 56 12.31 -9.15 -6.05
N ALA A 57 11.63 -8.50 -5.09
CA ALA A 57 10.84 -9.17 -4.08
C ALA A 57 9.68 -9.99 -4.68
N ILE A 58 9.02 -9.48 -5.73
CA ILE A 58 7.98 -10.21 -6.47
C ILE A 58 8.59 -11.45 -7.16
N THR A 59 9.73 -11.29 -7.82
CA THR A 59 10.42 -12.38 -8.54
C THR A 59 10.89 -13.47 -7.57
N GLU A 60 11.46 -13.09 -6.44
CA GLU A 60 11.88 -14.02 -5.39
C GLU A 60 10.68 -14.80 -4.83
N SER A 61 9.57 -14.11 -4.58
CA SER A 61 8.32 -14.74 -4.11
C SER A 61 7.78 -15.74 -5.14
N LEU A 62 7.83 -15.42 -6.43
CA LEU A 62 7.39 -16.30 -7.52
C LEU A 62 8.28 -17.54 -7.62
N ASN A 63 9.59 -17.40 -7.50
CA ASN A 63 10.55 -18.49 -7.52
C ASN A 63 10.44 -19.40 -6.27
N SER A 64 9.96 -18.85 -5.15
CA SER A 64 9.77 -19.60 -3.92
C SER A 64 8.54 -20.54 -4.00
N SER A 65 7.36 -19.99 -4.20
CA SER A 65 6.11 -20.76 -4.38
C SER A 65 4.97 -19.88 -4.88
N THR A 66 3.96 -20.50 -5.53
CA THR A 66 2.73 -19.79 -5.92
C THR A 66 2.03 -19.18 -4.71
N TYR A 67 2.07 -19.82 -3.55
CA TYR A 67 1.49 -19.30 -2.32
C TYR A 67 2.21 -18.03 -1.85
N SER A 68 3.55 -18.04 -1.80
CA SER A 68 4.36 -16.86 -1.43
C SER A 68 4.10 -15.68 -2.37
N TYR A 69 3.97 -15.96 -3.67
CA TYR A 69 3.65 -14.95 -4.68
C TYR A 69 2.28 -14.31 -4.44
N LEU A 70 1.25 -15.11 -4.16
CA LEU A 70 -0.09 -14.58 -3.87
C LEU A 70 -0.13 -13.76 -2.57
N ILE A 71 0.59 -14.19 -1.54
CA ILE A 71 0.76 -13.42 -0.29
C ILE A 71 1.43 -12.07 -0.56
N MET A 72 2.50 -12.06 -1.35
CA MET A 72 3.22 -10.84 -1.72
C MET A 72 2.33 -9.87 -2.51
N LEU A 73 1.58 -10.37 -3.51
CA LEU A 73 0.61 -9.55 -4.24
C LEU A 73 -0.48 -8.98 -3.35
N SER A 74 -0.99 -9.79 -2.41
CA SER A 74 -2.00 -9.34 -1.44
C SER A 74 -1.45 -8.25 -0.53
N PHE A 75 -0.21 -8.39 -0.06
CA PHE A 75 0.47 -7.38 0.74
C PHE A 75 0.64 -6.06 -0.03
N ILE A 76 1.10 -6.12 -1.29
CA ILE A 76 1.23 -4.93 -2.15
C ILE A 76 -0.13 -4.26 -2.37
N ALA A 77 -1.19 -5.04 -2.64
CA ALA A 77 -2.53 -4.50 -2.85
C ALA A 77 -3.07 -3.78 -1.60
N VAL A 78 -2.87 -4.35 -0.40
CA VAL A 78 -3.24 -3.71 0.87
C VAL A 78 -2.46 -2.42 1.07
N ASN A 79 -1.15 -2.42 0.82
CA ASN A 79 -0.32 -1.21 0.94
C ASN A 79 -0.82 -0.10 0.00
N ILE A 80 -1.07 -0.40 -1.28
CA ILE A 80 -1.60 0.57 -2.25
C ILE A 80 -2.93 1.14 -1.75
N GLY A 81 -3.83 0.29 -1.24
CA GLY A 81 -5.12 0.72 -0.69
C GLY A 81 -4.97 1.65 0.51
N VAL A 82 -4.12 1.29 1.48
CA VAL A 82 -3.86 2.10 2.67
C VAL A 82 -3.24 3.44 2.31
N PHE A 83 -2.21 3.46 1.46
CA PHE A 83 -1.58 4.71 1.04
C PHE A 83 -2.55 5.61 0.28
N ASN A 84 -3.42 5.05 -0.57
CA ASN A 84 -4.44 5.83 -1.28
C ASN A 84 -5.50 6.43 -0.35
N LEU A 85 -5.73 5.87 0.83
CA LEU A 85 -6.64 6.43 1.84
C LEU A 85 -6.01 7.54 2.69
N LEU A 86 -4.67 7.65 2.71
CA LEU A 86 -4.00 8.72 3.45
C LEU A 86 -4.28 10.09 2.84
N PRO A 87 -4.40 11.15 3.67
CA PRO A 87 -4.65 12.52 3.20
C PRO A 87 -3.38 13.15 2.59
N ILE A 88 -2.73 12.42 1.69
CA ILE A 88 -1.52 12.86 1.00
C ILE A 88 -1.91 13.48 -0.34
N PRO A 89 -1.42 14.72 -0.66
CA PRO A 89 -1.63 15.32 -1.97
C PRO A 89 -1.24 14.37 -3.12
N ALA A 90 -1.99 14.37 -4.19
CA ALA A 90 -1.92 13.48 -5.34
C ALA A 90 -2.56 12.10 -5.18
N LEU A 91 -2.93 11.67 -3.97
CA LEU A 91 -3.65 10.43 -3.72
C LEU A 91 -5.15 10.68 -3.53
N ASP A 92 -5.95 9.61 -3.62
CA ASP A 92 -7.42 9.71 -3.53
C ASP A 92 -7.90 10.14 -2.13
N GLY A 93 -7.13 9.83 -1.08
CA GLY A 93 -7.42 10.26 0.28
C GLY A 93 -7.45 11.79 0.46
N ALA A 94 -6.62 12.52 -0.27
CA ALA A 94 -6.67 13.98 -0.27
C ALA A 94 -7.99 14.51 -0.86
N ARG A 95 -8.50 13.88 -1.93
CA ARG A 95 -9.79 14.23 -2.53
C ARG A 95 -10.94 13.91 -1.60
N ALA A 96 -10.90 12.74 -0.94
CA ALA A 96 -11.87 12.36 0.07
C ALA A 96 -11.89 13.37 1.24
N LEU A 97 -10.70 13.82 1.68
CA LEU A 97 -10.57 14.85 2.70
C LEU A 97 -11.19 16.19 2.25
N PHE A 98 -10.97 16.63 1.01
CA PHE A 98 -11.61 17.84 0.48
C PHE A 98 -13.13 17.71 0.48
N CYS A 99 -13.69 16.57 0.02
CA CYS A 99 -15.12 16.31 0.08
C CYS A 99 -15.67 16.34 1.52
N LEU A 100 -14.93 15.78 2.47
CA LEU A 100 -15.31 15.80 3.88
C LEU A 100 -15.33 17.24 4.44
N ILE A 101 -14.31 18.02 4.13
CA ILE A 101 -14.24 19.44 4.53
C ILE A 101 -15.40 20.23 3.93
N GLU A 102 -15.69 20.05 2.64
CA GLU A 102 -16.83 20.71 1.97
C GLU A 102 -18.16 20.33 2.62
N ALA A 103 -18.34 19.05 2.97
CA ALA A 103 -19.54 18.57 3.64
C ALA A 103 -19.74 19.16 5.04
N VAL A 104 -18.65 19.28 5.81
CA VAL A 104 -18.71 19.81 7.19
C VAL A 104 -18.88 21.32 7.21
N PHE A 105 -18.17 22.06 6.37
CA PHE A 105 -18.20 23.51 6.35
C PHE A 105 -19.24 24.12 5.42
N GLY A 106 -19.92 23.31 4.60
CA GLY A 106 -20.94 23.77 3.64
C GLY A 106 -20.43 24.69 2.55
N ARG A 107 -19.11 24.77 2.34
CA ARG A 107 -18.45 25.63 1.36
C ARG A 107 -17.55 24.81 0.45
N LYS A 108 -17.69 25.05 -0.87
CA LYS A 108 -16.84 24.39 -1.87
C LYS A 108 -15.44 24.99 -1.86
N ILE A 109 -14.43 24.14 -1.87
CA ILE A 109 -13.04 24.54 -2.07
C ILE A 109 -12.84 24.86 -3.55
N PRO A 110 -12.28 26.03 -3.92
CA PRO A 110 -12.04 26.35 -5.34
C PRO A 110 -11.21 25.27 -6.03
N VAL A 111 -11.65 24.84 -7.21
CA VAL A 111 -10.99 23.76 -8.00
C VAL A 111 -9.51 24.08 -8.23
N LYS A 112 -9.16 25.32 -8.48
CA LYS A 112 -7.76 25.77 -8.65
C LYS A 112 -6.88 25.46 -7.45
N ILE A 113 -7.43 25.52 -6.22
CA ILE A 113 -6.67 25.20 -5.00
C ILE A 113 -6.49 23.68 -4.91
N GLN A 114 -7.54 22.91 -5.18
CA GLN A 114 -7.46 21.44 -5.18
C GLN A 114 -6.45 20.94 -6.22
N GLU A 115 -6.50 21.48 -7.44
CA GLU A 115 -5.55 21.16 -8.52
C GLU A 115 -4.11 21.58 -8.16
N GLY A 116 -3.93 22.77 -7.57
CA GLY A 116 -2.62 23.24 -7.13
C GLY A 116 -1.98 22.31 -6.11
N ILE A 117 -2.73 21.91 -5.08
CA ILE A 117 -2.28 20.97 -4.04
C ILE A 117 -1.98 19.60 -4.67
N HIS A 118 -2.84 19.11 -5.57
CA HIS A 118 -2.65 17.85 -6.26
C HIS A 118 -1.38 17.84 -7.11
N ASN A 119 -1.15 18.89 -7.90
CA ASN A 119 0.03 18.99 -8.78
C ASN A 119 1.34 19.08 -8.00
N VAL A 120 1.36 19.81 -6.88
CA VAL A 120 2.53 19.85 -5.99
C VAL A 120 2.83 18.47 -5.42
N GLY A 121 1.80 17.77 -4.93
CA GLY A 121 1.94 16.41 -4.42
C GLY A 121 2.43 15.44 -5.48
N LEU A 122 1.87 15.50 -6.70
CA LEU A 122 2.28 14.65 -7.81
C LEU A 122 3.74 14.90 -8.20
N THR A 123 4.16 16.15 -8.28
CA THR A 123 5.56 16.51 -8.59
C THR A 123 6.51 15.96 -7.51
N PHE A 124 6.13 16.08 -6.25
CA PHE A 124 6.91 15.53 -5.14
C PHE A 124 7.02 13.99 -5.21
N LEU A 125 5.90 13.29 -5.46
CA LEU A 125 5.89 11.82 -5.57
C LEU A 125 6.72 11.34 -6.75
N VAL A 126 6.61 11.98 -7.92
CA VAL A 126 7.41 11.65 -9.10
C VAL A 126 8.91 11.87 -8.80
N GLY A 127 9.25 12.99 -8.16
CA GLY A 127 10.63 13.26 -7.73
C GLY A 127 11.16 12.20 -6.78
N LEU A 128 10.35 11.78 -5.80
CA LEU A 128 10.72 10.72 -4.87
C LEU A 128 10.95 9.37 -5.58
N ILE A 129 10.06 8.99 -6.50
CA ILE A 129 10.21 7.75 -7.29
C ILE A 129 11.53 7.79 -8.08
N ILE A 130 11.84 8.90 -8.70
CA ILE A 130 13.10 9.07 -9.46
C ILE A 130 14.30 8.87 -8.53
N VAL A 131 14.34 9.54 -7.37
CA VAL A 131 15.45 9.43 -6.40
C VAL A 131 15.63 8.00 -5.91
N VAL A 132 14.52 7.34 -5.53
CA VAL A 132 14.57 5.95 -5.01
C VAL A 132 14.98 4.97 -6.13
N THR A 133 14.52 5.18 -7.37
CA THR A 133 14.91 4.36 -8.52
C THR A 133 16.42 4.50 -8.80
N PHE A 134 16.97 5.71 -8.76
CA PHE A 134 18.43 5.89 -8.90
C PHE A 134 19.22 5.22 -7.78
N LYS A 135 18.72 5.28 -6.55
CA LYS A 135 19.33 4.57 -5.41
C LYS A 135 19.31 3.05 -5.64
N ASP A 136 18.20 2.46 -6.11
CA ASP A 136 18.11 1.03 -6.40
C ASP A 136 19.10 0.62 -7.51
N ILE A 137 19.17 1.38 -8.60
CA ILE A 137 20.13 1.13 -9.69
C ILE A 137 21.58 1.21 -9.17
N TYR A 138 21.88 2.21 -8.35
CA TYR A 138 23.21 2.35 -7.76
C TYR A 138 23.57 1.14 -6.89
N GLY A 139 22.62 0.66 -6.07
CA GLY A 139 22.78 -0.54 -5.26
C GLY A 139 23.08 -1.79 -6.08
N LEU A 140 22.39 -1.98 -7.22
CA LEU A 140 22.60 -3.12 -8.10
C LEU A 140 23.95 -3.12 -8.82
N ILE A 141 24.54 -1.94 -9.07
CA ILE A 141 25.79 -1.82 -9.84
C ILE A 141 27.02 -1.88 -8.94
N PHE A 142 26.92 -1.35 -7.71
CA PHE A 142 28.08 -1.11 -6.85
C PHE A 142 28.07 -1.89 -5.52
N LEU A 143 27.04 -2.64 -5.21
CA LEU A 143 26.92 -3.53 -4.04
C LEU A 143 26.66 -4.96 -4.44
#